data_4492b843dbe162b6170bfa14ff07f956
#
_entry.id   4492b843dbe162b6170bfa14ff07f956
#
_cell.length_a   1.000
_cell.length_b   1.000
_cell.length_c   1.000
_cell.angle_alpha   90.00
_cell.angle_beta   90.00
_cell.angle_gamma   90.00
#
_symmetry.space_group_name_H-M   'P 1'
#
loop_
_entity.id
_entity.type
_entity.pdbx_description
1 polymer ?
#
loop_
_entity_poly.entity_id
_entity_poly.type
_entity_poly.pdbx_seq_one_letter_code
_entity_poly.pdbx_strand_id
1 'polypeptide(L)'
;MNSIKTFWANRVTLVKFGRKYSYNLFKNLKKINKTLPISNYFKQIEKPIVVFGAGQTLEKDIETIKSKREQFYILCADTALQPLLKHKITPNGVFIEEAQNVIKKAFLGTSKEEFRLFAGISSIPELSEYIDISKISYFTSLYTNANFLENLKRKEILPYQNMPFGSVGITTMFYATKFRKDDSVPIFYYGLDFSYSAGYTHTRNTIAHIDRLCKSNRIFKVENYNAAFSATAIKLSKNNSCFSTPVLLNYKNLFDSLFSEEKNIYKNEFKISDNGIDSQIKIEKNTHNKNVATYLVEEKDKLLRIKNILTGEEQLESEMIEETLTQLITSSDYLYLHFPDGWQFNFTQSFLNRIRNEVDFFLKLYE
;
A
#
# COMPACT_ATOMS: atom_id res chain seq x y z
N MET A 1 -27.03 2.75 7.46
CA MET A 1 -26.78 3.28 6.09
C MET A 1 -25.29 3.38 5.73
N ASN A 2 -24.39 3.80 6.63
CA ASN A 2 -22.94 3.88 6.37
C ASN A 2 -22.28 2.50 6.14
N SER A 3 -22.67 1.46 6.88
CA SER A 3 -22.12 0.10 6.72
C SER A 3 -22.41 -0.50 5.33
N ILE A 4 -23.60 -0.29 4.80
CA ILE A 4 -23.98 -0.77 3.45
C ILE A 4 -23.15 -0.04 2.38
N LYS A 5 -22.98 1.28 2.49
CA LYS A 5 -22.17 2.06 1.54
C LYS A 5 -20.70 1.61 1.55
N THR A 6 -20.15 1.33 2.73
CA THR A 6 -18.79 0.82 2.89
C THR A 6 -18.64 -0.58 2.29
N PHE A 7 -19.61 -1.46 2.54
CA PHE A 7 -19.62 -2.79 1.93
C PHE A 7 -19.56 -2.72 0.40
N TRP A 8 -20.43 -1.91 -0.23
CA TRP A 8 -20.45 -1.78 -1.68
C TRP A 8 -19.19 -1.12 -2.23
N ALA A 9 -18.61 -0.12 -1.55
CA ALA A 9 -17.36 0.49 -1.95
C ALA A 9 -16.20 -0.52 -1.94
N ASN A 10 -16.12 -1.34 -0.89
CA ASN A 10 -15.14 -2.42 -0.79
C ASN A 10 -15.36 -3.47 -1.89
N ARG A 11 -16.63 -3.81 -2.17
CA ARG A 11 -16.98 -4.78 -3.21
C ARG A 11 -16.56 -4.28 -4.60
N VAL A 12 -16.84 -3.02 -4.94
CA VAL A 12 -16.39 -2.43 -6.22
C VAL A 12 -14.87 -2.47 -6.34
N THR A 13 -14.15 -2.20 -5.27
CA THR A 13 -12.69 -2.28 -5.24
C THR A 13 -12.20 -3.71 -5.49
N LEU A 14 -12.81 -4.70 -4.85
CA LEU A 14 -12.47 -6.11 -5.05
C LEU A 14 -12.75 -6.57 -6.49
N VAL A 15 -13.90 -6.22 -7.05
CA VAL A 15 -14.23 -6.55 -8.45
C VAL A 15 -13.21 -5.96 -9.40
N LYS A 16 -12.75 -4.74 -9.15
CA LYS A 16 -11.80 -4.06 -10.04
C LYS A 16 -10.35 -4.53 -9.85
N PHE A 17 -9.93 -4.81 -8.63
CA PHE A 17 -8.52 -4.99 -8.29
C PHE A 17 -8.20 -6.29 -7.55
N GLY A 18 -9.20 -7.04 -7.04
CA GLY A 18 -8.99 -8.19 -6.17
C GLY A 18 -8.10 -9.27 -6.78
N ARG A 19 -8.31 -9.58 -8.07
CA ARG A 19 -7.44 -10.52 -8.82
C ARG A 19 -5.98 -10.06 -8.79
N LYS A 20 -5.75 -8.78 -9.01
CA LYS A 20 -4.40 -8.20 -9.03
C LYS A 20 -3.76 -8.19 -7.65
N TYR A 21 -4.52 -7.87 -6.61
CA TYR A 21 -4.04 -7.91 -5.24
C TYR A 21 -3.56 -9.30 -4.84
N SER A 22 -4.36 -10.34 -5.14
CA SER A 22 -4.00 -11.73 -4.84
C SER A 22 -2.80 -12.19 -5.67
N TYR A 23 -2.76 -11.87 -6.94
CA TYR A 23 -1.65 -12.19 -7.82
C TYR A 23 -0.33 -11.56 -7.36
N ASN A 24 -0.36 -10.26 -7.04
CA ASN A 24 0.81 -9.55 -6.52
C ASN A 24 1.26 -10.12 -5.18
N LEU A 25 0.31 -10.44 -4.29
CA LEU A 25 0.60 -11.07 -3.00
C LEU A 25 1.41 -12.35 -3.18
N PHE A 26 0.96 -13.28 -4.02
CA PHE A 26 1.71 -14.52 -4.28
C PHE A 26 3.08 -14.27 -4.89
N LYS A 27 3.21 -13.32 -5.83
CA LYS A 27 4.51 -12.94 -6.40
C LYS A 27 5.47 -12.37 -5.36
N ASN A 28 4.98 -11.53 -4.46
CA ASN A 28 5.79 -10.93 -3.41
C ASN A 28 6.15 -11.95 -2.32
N LEU A 29 5.24 -12.88 -1.98
CA LEU A 29 5.53 -13.97 -1.05
C LEU A 29 6.71 -14.84 -1.50
N LYS A 30 6.87 -15.10 -2.79
CA LYS A 30 8.04 -15.84 -3.33
C LYS A 30 9.38 -15.17 -2.99
N LYS A 31 9.37 -13.87 -2.71
CA LYS A 31 10.57 -13.07 -2.47
C LYS A 31 10.79 -12.76 -0.99
N ILE A 32 9.82 -13.04 -0.12
CA ILE A 32 9.79 -12.53 1.25
C ILE A 32 11.02 -12.91 2.08
N ASN A 33 11.52 -14.15 1.95
CA ASN A 33 12.69 -14.63 2.69
C ASN A 33 14.02 -13.96 2.24
N LYS A 34 13.99 -13.19 1.14
CA LYS A 34 15.13 -12.38 0.68
C LYS A 34 15.05 -10.94 1.20
N THR A 35 14.01 -10.59 1.94
CA THR A 35 13.74 -9.25 2.46
C THR A 35 13.91 -9.18 3.97
N LEU A 36 13.98 -7.97 4.52
CA LEU A 36 14.03 -7.78 5.96
C LEU A 36 12.62 -7.58 6.53
N PRO A 37 12.30 -8.19 7.69
CA PRO A 37 11.08 -7.88 8.41
C PRO A 37 10.97 -6.40 8.74
N ILE A 38 9.80 -5.82 8.51
CA ILE A 38 9.55 -4.42 8.90
C ILE A 38 9.68 -4.22 10.41
N SER A 39 9.43 -5.27 11.20
CA SER A 39 9.59 -5.26 12.65
C SER A 39 11.02 -4.99 13.12
N ASN A 40 12.03 -5.22 12.27
CA ASN A 40 13.42 -4.87 12.59
C ASN A 40 13.63 -3.36 12.80
N TYR A 41 12.68 -2.54 12.35
CA TYR A 41 12.71 -1.08 12.52
C TYR A 41 11.95 -0.59 13.76
N PHE A 42 11.16 -1.47 14.41
CA PHE A 42 10.34 -1.07 15.55
C PHE A 42 11.20 -0.65 16.74
N LYS A 43 10.94 0.56 17.25
CA LYS A 43 11.67 1.17 18.37
C LYS A 43 13.19 1.34 18.13
N GLN A 44 13.61 1.47 16.86
CA GLN A 44 15.02 1.62 16.52
C GLN A 44 15.44 3.05 16.18
N ILE A 45 14.49 3.95 15.93
CA ILE A 45 14.80 5.29 15.45
C ILE A 45 14.84 6.26 16.63
N GLU A 46 16.02 6.82 16.88
CA GLU A 46 16.27 7.82 17.93
C GLU A 46 16.25 9.25 17.39
N LYS A 47 16.51 9.41 16.08
CA LYS A 47 16.44 10.72 15.41
C LYS A 47 14.99 11.19 15.30
N PRO A 48 14.72 12.50 15.40
CA PRO A 48 13.43 13.05 15.03
C PRO A 48 12.97 12.53 13.67
N ILE A 49 11.71 12.08 13.58
CA ILE A 49 11.15 11.54 12.34
C ILE A 49 10.40 12.63 11.61
N VAL A 50 10.60 12.73 10.28
CA VAL A 50 9.80 13.60 9.42
C VAL A 50 9.01 12.71 8.46
N VAL A 51 7.70 12.86 8.45
CA VAL A 51 6.78 12.12 7.56
C VAL A 51 6.25 13.05 6.48
N PHE A 52 6.42 12.65 5.22
CA PHE A 52 5.90 13.39 4.09
C PHE A 52 4.78 12.64 3.37
N GLY A 53 3.59 13.27 3.31
CA GLY A 53 2.58 13.00 2.30
C GLY A 53 2.78 13.89 1.08
N ALA A 54 1.93 13.73 0.07
CA ALA A 54 2.02 14.48 -1.17
C ALA A 54 1.09 15.71 -1.25
N GLY A 55 0.55 16.17 -0.14
CA GLY A 55 -0.27 17.38 -0.08
C GLY A 55 0.56 18.65 -0.22
N GLN A 56 -0.10 19.78 -0.33
CA GLN A 56 0.53 21.07 -0.63
C GLN A 56 1.50 21.56 0.44
N THR A 57 1.24 21.21 1.71
CA THR A 57 2.11 21.59 2.82
C THR A 57 3.43 20.83 2.85
N LEU A 58 3.68 19.88 1.90
CA LEU A 58 4.97 19.22 1.77
C LEU A 58 6.11 20.24 1.60
N GLU A 59 5.90 21.30 0.84
CA GLU A 59 6.93 22.29 0.55
C GLU A 59 7.18 23.27 1.72
N LYS A 60 6.33 23.23 2.77
CA LYS A 60 6.52 24.06 3.95
C LYS A 60 7.78 23.61 4.70
N ASP A 61 8.60 24.54 5.10
CA ASP A 61 9.86 24.32 5.81
C ASP A 61 10.88 23.42 5.08
N ILE A 62 10.65 23.12 3.77
CA ILE A 62 11.44 22.15 3.01
C ILE A 62 12.94 22.51 2.94
N GLU A 63 13.28 23.79 2.82
CA GLU A 63 14.69 24.23 2.77
C GLU A 63 15.35 24.12 4.17
N THR A 64 14.61 24.33 5.23
CA THR A 64 15.11 24.11 6.61
C THR A 64 15.35 22.63 6.86
N ILE A 65 14.42 21.76 6.47
CA ILE A 65 14.57 20.31 6.60
C ILE A 65 15.76 19.82 5.76
N LYS A 66 15.92 20.34 4.56
CA LYS A 66 17.06 20.04 3.69
C LYS A 66 18.39 20.42 4.32
N SER A 67 18.50 21.63 4.87
CA SER A 67 19.75 22.12 5.50
C SER A 67 20.14 21.30 6.73
N LYS A 68 19.18 20.68 7.41
CA LYS A 68 19.35 19.83 8.60
C LYS A 68 19.10 18.34 8.32
N ARG A 69 19.20 17.91 7.06
CA ARG A 69 18.83 16.55 6.59
C ARG A 69 19.38 15.42 7.49
N GLU A 70 20.63 15.53 7.91
CA GLU A 70 21.30 14.49 8.69
C GLU A 70 20.76 14.35 10.12
N GLN A 71 20.04 15.35 10.62
CA GLN A 71 19.43 15.31 11.95
C GLN A 71 18.11 14.50 11.98
N PHE A 72 17.58 14.10 10.81
CA PHE A 72 16.27 13.48 10.68
C PHE A 72 16.32 12.06 10.15
N TYR A 73 15.31 11.30 10.52
CA TYR A 73 14.90 10.10 9.82
C TYR A 73 13.65 10.43 8.98
N ILE A 74 13.80 10.48 7.67
CA ILE A 74 12.75 10.92 6.76
C ILE A 74 12.01 9.73 6.17
N LEU A 75 10.69 9.70 6.34
CA LEU A 75 9.77 8.75 5.74
C LEU A 75 8.82 9.47 4.79
N CYS A 76 8.44 8.84 3.71
CA CYS A 76 7.45 9.43 2.81
C CYS A 76 6.52 8.38 2.20
N ALA A 77 5.33 8.83 1.81
CA ALA A 77 4.49 8.08 0.88
C ALA A 77 5.10 8.12 -0.53
N ASP A 78 4.86 7.09 -1.33
CA ASP A 78 5.35 6.93 -2.71
C ASP A 78 5.15 8.17 -3.59
N THR A 79 3.98 8.78 -3.50
CA THR A 79 3.63 9.98 -4.29
C THR A 79 4.45 11.22 -3.89
N ALA A 80 5.02 11.25 -2.68
CA ALA A 80 5.87 12.34 -2.20
C ALA A 80 7.34 12.17 -2.59
N LEU A 81 7.77 11.00 -3.10
CA LEU A 81 9.16 10.71 -3.41
C LEU A 81 9.74 11.68 -4.45
N GLN A 82 9.10 11.83 -5.61
CA GLN A 82 9.60 12.71 -6.67
C GLN A 82 9.68 14.19 -6.26
N PRO A 83 8.69 14.77 -5.56
CA PRO A 83 8.82 16.10 -4.97
C PRO A 83 10.04 16.24 -4.06
N LEU A 84 10.28 15.29 -3.15
CA LEU A 84 11.43 15.34 -2.24
C LEU A 84 12.77 15.28 -3.00
N LEU A 85 12.90 14.36 -3.96
CA LEU A 85 14.10 14.24 -4.81
C LEU A 85 14.36 15.53 -5.62
N LYS A 86 13.30 16.19 -6.08
CA LYS A 86 13.43 17.49 -6.76
C LYS A 86 14.04 18.55 -5.84
N HIS A 87 13.75 18.50 -4.54
CA HIS A 87 14.37 19.34 -3.52
C HIS A 87 15.73 18.81 -3.04
N LYS A 88 16.25 17.73 -3.65
CA LYS A 88 17.51 17.06 -3.25
C LYS A 88 17.46 16.51 -1.83
N ILE A 89 16.32 15.99 -1.45
CA ILE A 89 16.09 15.27 -0.19
C ILE A 89 15.80 13.81 -0.52
N THR A 90 16.77 12.93 -0.23
CA THR A 90 16.55 11.49 -0.30
C THR A 90 15.97 11.01 1.02
N PRO A 91 14.76 10.42 1.04
CA PRO A 91 14.18 9.88 2.26
C PRO A 91 14.95 8.66 2.75
N ASN A 92 14.84 8.30 4.04
CA ASN A 92 15.36 7.04 4.57
C ASN A 92 14.45 5.87 4.20
N GLY A 93 13.15 6.13 4.08
CA GLY A 93 12.17 5.10 3.72
C GLY A 93 10.99 5.64 2.94
N VAL A 94 10.52 4.83 1.99
CA VAL A 94 9.37 5.11 1.14
C VAL A 94 8.32 4.04 1.37
N PHE A 95 7.08 4.42 1.64
CA PHE A 95 5.95 3.52 1.81
C PHE A 95 5.12 3.44 0.54
N ILE A 96 4.66 2.21 0.21
CA ILE A 96 3.84 1.93 -0.96
C ILE A 96 2.81 0.84 -0.67
N GLU A 97 1.58 1.04 -1.14
CA GLU A 97 0.50 0.03 -1.14
C GLU A 97 -0.14 -0.12 -2.53
N GLU A 98 0.31 0.64 -3.52
CA GLU A 98 -0.30 0.64 -4.86
C GLU A 98 0.03 -0.65 -5.63
N ALA A 99 -1.02 -1.29 -6.13
CA ALA A 99 -0.92 -2.52 -6.93
C ALA A 99 -0.81 -2.27 -8.43
N GLN A 100 -0.99 -1.03 -8.90
CA GLN A 100 -1.06 -0.70 -10.31
C GLN A 100 0.28 -0.21 -10.86
N ASN A 101 0.51 -0.48 -12.15
CA ASN A 101 1.76 -0.14 -12.84
C ASN A 101 2.08 1.37 -12.87
N VAL A 102 1.07 2.22 -12.71
CA VAL A 102 1.27 3.69 -12.73
C VAL A 102 2.30 4.13 -11.69
N ILE A 103 2.42 3.42 -10.58
CA ILE A 103 3.32 3.76 -9.49
C ILE A 103 4.81 3.57 -9.85
N LYS A 104 5.14 2.75 -10.86
CA LYS A 104 6.51 2.61 -11.36
C LYS A 104 7.12 3.97 -11.71
N LYS A 105 6.31 4.91 -12.18
CA LYS A 105 6.74 6.26 -12.49
C LYS A 105 7.30 7.02 -11.29
N ALA A 106 6.84 6.70 -10.05
CA ALA A 106 7.38 7.31 -8.83
C ALA A 106 8.86 6.96 -8.60
N PHE A 107 9.30 5.84 -9.15
CA PHE A 107 10.64 5.31 -8.98
C PHE A 107 11.55 5.55 -10.19
N LEU A 108 11.10 6.32 -11.19
CA LEU A 108 11.96 6.69 -12.32
C LEU A 108 13.10 7.58 -11.84
N GLY A 109 14.31 7.26 -12.28
CA GLY A 109 15.52 8.02 -11.94
C GLY A 109 16.06 7.80 -10.53
N THR A 110 15.51 6.84 -9.77
CA THR A 110 15.89 6.60 -8.36
C THR A 110 17.00 5.56 -8.18
N SER A 111 17.59 5.03 -9.26
CA SER A 111 18.59 3.95 -9.19
C SER A 111 19.86 4.28 -8.39
N LYS A 112 20.16 5.57 -8.21
CA LYS A 112 21.29 6.05 -7.43
C LYS A 112 20.92 6.49 -6.01
N GLU A 113 19.64 6.47 -5.69
CA GLU A 113 19.13 6.93 -4.39
C GLU A 113 19.18 5.80 -3.36
N GLU A 114 19.62 6.14 -2.16
CA GLU A 114 19.75 5.20 -1.06
C GLU A 114 18.59 5.34 -0.08
N PHE A 115 17.52 4.58 -0.30
CA PHE A 115 16.38 4.49 0.61
C PHE A 115 15.90 3.06 0.79
N ARG A 116 15.11 2.82 1.83
CA ARG A 116 14.38 1.58 2.06
C ARG A 116 12.98 1.68 1.46
N LEU A 117 12.50 0.57 0.89
CA LEU A 117 11.12 0.45 0.43
C LEU A 117 10.31 -0.38 1.42
N PHE A 118 9.29 0.22 2.00
CA PHE A 118 8.29 -0.45 2.84
C PHE A 118 7.04 -0.68 2.00
N ALA A 119 6.80 -1.92 1.61
CA ALA A 119 5.80 -2.25 0.61
C ALA A 119 4.69 -3.13 1.20
N GLY A 120 3.44 -2.78 0.93
CA GLY A 120 2.33 -3.69 1.17
C GLY A 120 2.52 -4.99 0.38
N ILE A 121 2.23 -6.14 0.97
CA ILE A 121 2.46 -7.43 0.31
C ILE A 121 1.67 -7.61 -0.99
N SER A 122 0.57 -6.87 -1.16
CA SER A 122 -0.25 -6.84 -2.38
C SER A 122 0.14 -5.72 -3.36
N SER A 123 1.20 -4.95 -3.05
CA SER A 123 1.71 -3.92 -3.96
C SER A 123 2.36 -4.53 -5.19
N ILE A 124 2.67 -3.69 -6.18
CA ILE A 124 3.28 -4.13 -7.44
C ILE A 124 4.60 -4.89 -7.23
N PRO A 125 4.75 -6.13 -7.71
CA PRO A 125 5.93 -6.96 -7.45
C PRO A 125 7.17 -6.58 -8.25
N GLU A 126 7.00 -5.84 -9.36
CA GLU A 126 8.08 -5.45 -10.26
C GLU A 126 9.00 -4.36 -9.67
N LEU A 127 8.65 -3.77 -8.52
CA LEU A 127 9.55 -2.81 -7.84
C LEU A 127 10.89 -3.43 -7.45
N SER A 128 10.94 -4.74 -7.21
CA SER A 128 12.20 -5.46 -6.99
C SER A 128 13.13 -5.52 -8.21
N GLU A 129 12.69 -5.06 -9.37
CA GLU A 129 13.53 -4.91 -10.57
C GLU A 129 14.27 -3.57 -10.56
N TYR A 130 13.75 -2.57 -9.84
CA TYR A 130 14.32 -1.23 -9.72
C TYR A 130 15.06 -0.99 -8.41
N ILE A 131 14.69 -1.72 -7.37
CA ILE A 131 15.22 -1.57 -6.00
C ILE A 131 15.74 -2.92 -5.54
N ASP A 132 16.96 -2.93 -4.99
CA ASP A 132 17.55 -4.15 -4.42
C ASP A 132 16.59 -4.79 -3.41
N ILE A 133 16.34 -6.08 -3.58
CA ILE A 133 15.42 -6.86 -2.76
C ILE A 133 15.77 -6.80 -1.26
N SER A 134 17.06 -6.67 -0.93
CA SER A 134 17.53 -6.52 0.46
C SER A 134 17.15 -5.18 1.10
N LYS A 135 16.74 -4.19 0.29
CA LYS A 135 16.24 -2.89 0.73
C LYS A 135 14.71 -2.86 0.84
N ILE A 136 14.02 -3.94 0.52
CA ILE A 136 12.56 -4.05 0.60
C ILE A 136 12.17 -4.71 1.93
N SER A 137 11.15 -4.17 2.58
CA SER A 137 10.49 -4.76 3.74
C SER A 137 9.00 -4.80 3.49
N TYR A 138 8.40 -6.00 3.54
CA TYR A 138 6.96 -6.15 3.34
C TYR A 138 6.18 -6.02 4.64
N PHE A 139 4.96 -5.49 4.52
CA PHE A 139 3.91 -5.52 5.54
C PHE A 139 2.59 -5.94 4.92
N THR A 140 1.61 -6.29 5.74
CA THR A 140 0.29 -6.71 5.29
C THR A 140 -0.77 -5.69 5.71
N SER A 141 -1.38 -5.04 4.73
CA SER A 141 -2.66 -4.34 4.87
C SER A 141 -3.75 -5.26 4.31
N LEU A 142 -4.64 -5.76 5.17
CA LEU A 142 -5.69 -6.67 4.72
C LEU A 142 -6.74 -5.91 3.92
N TYR A 143 -6.89 -6.23 2.64
CA TYR A 143 -7.85 -5.59 1.74
C TYR A 143 -9.24 -6.24 1.75
N THR A 144 -9.36 -7.41 2.34
CA THR A 144 -10.62 -8.16 2.51
C THR A 144 -10.49 -9.21 3.61
N ASN A 145 -11.62 -9.67 4.13
CA ASN A 145 -11.69 -10.87 4.94
C ASN A 145 -11.89 -12.05 3.99
N ALA A 146 -10.92 -12.94 3.88
CA ALA A 146 -10.90 -14.05 2.96
C ALA A 146 -10.26 -15.28 3.61
N ASN A 147 -10.75 -16.48 3.25
CA ASN A 147 -10.27 -17.73 3.83
C ASN A 147 -8.79 -17.97 3.53
N PHE A 148 -8.35 -17.63 2.31
CA PHE A 148 -6.94 -17.80 1.95
C PHE A 148 -6.02 -16.87 2.78
N LEU A 149 -6.45 -15.65 3.12
CA LEU A 149 -5.69 -14.74 3.97
C LEU A 149 -5.63 -15.25 5.41
N GLU A 150 -6.73 -15.75 5.95
CA GLU A 150 -6.75 -16.38 7.27
C GLU A 150 -5.88 -17.65 7.32
N ASN A 151 -5.84 -18.43 6.23
CA ASN A 151 -4.94 -19.57 6.12
C ASN A 151 -3.47 -19.15 6.11
N LEU A 152 -3.10 -18.12 5.33
CA LEU A 152 -1.75 -17.55 5.32
C LEU A 152 -1.35 -17.02 6.69
N LYS A 153 -2.27 -16.36 7.41
CA LYS A 153 -2.06 -15.87 8.76
C LYS A 153 -1.83 -17.00 9.76
N ARG A 154 -2.70 -18.02 9.75
CA ARG A 154 -2.59 -19.20 10.63
C ARG A 154 -1.29 -19.97 10.42
N LYS A 155 -0.78 -20.01 9.19
CA LYS A 155 0.52 -20.61 8.85
C LYS A 155 1.70 -19.65 9.09
N GLU A 156 1.48 -18.47 9.66
CA GLU A 156 2.48 -17.44 9.95
C GLU A 156 3.29 -16.98 8.72
N ILE A 157 2.71 -17.09 7.53
CA ILE A 157 3.36 -16.75 6.26
C ILE A 157 3.35 -15.25 6.01
N LEU A 158 2.26 -14.56 6.40
CA LEU A 158 2.15 -13.12 6.19
C LEU A 158 3.19 -12.34 7.00
N PRO A 159 3.77 -11.26 6.43
CA PRO A 159 4.56 -10.31 7.21
C PRO A 159 3.68 -9.58 8.23
N TYR A 160 4.31 -8.71 9.05
CA TYR A 160 3.59 -7.91 10.04
C TYR A 160 2.30 -7.32 9.48
N GLN A 161 1.21 -7.44 10.23
CA GLN A 161 -0.12 -7.03 9.80
C GLN A 161 -0.54 -5.74 10.50
N ASN A 162 -1.09 -4.81 9.72
CA ASN A 162 -1.77 -3.62 10.21
C ASN A 162 -3.21 -3.59 9.68
N MET A 163 -4.05 -2.79 10.30
CA MET A 163 -5.38 -2.52 9.77
C MET A 163 -5.28 -1.76 8.44
N PRO A 164 -6.24 -1.91 7.52
CA PRO A 164 -6.24 -1.17 6.26
C PRO A 164 -6.61 0.30 6.51
N PHE A 165 -5.66 1.20 6.35
CA PHE A 165 -5.87 2.63 6.57
C PHE A 165 -6.46 3.34 5.34
N GLY A 166 -6.36 2.73 4.15
CA GLY A 166 -6.86 3.28 2.89
C GLY A 166 -6.05 4.46 2.34
N SER A 167 -5.01 4.90 3.05
CA SER A 167 -4.11 5.97 2.64
C SER A 167 -2.67 5.64 3.00
N VAL A 168 -1.78 5.62 2.03
CA VAL A 168 -0.35 5.36 2.23
C VAL A 168 0.28 6.37 3.20
N GLY A 169 -0.22 7.62 3.20
CA GLY A 169 0.24 8.64 4.14
C GLY A 169 -0.09 8.29 5.60
N ILE A 170 -1.27 7.73 5.87
CA ILE A 170 -1.65 7.26 7.22
C ILE A 170 -0.81 6.02 7.58
N THR A 171 -0.62 5.11 6.65
CA THR A 171 0.27 3.95 6.82
C THR A 171 1.69 4.40 7.18
N THR A 172 2.24 5.38 6.46
CA THR A 172 3.58 5.93 6.75
C THR A 172 3.64 6.51 8.17
N MET A 173 2.62 7.27 8.58
CA MET A 173 2.55 7.84 9.92
C MET A 173 2.43 6.77 11.01
N PHE A 174 1.62 5.73 10.79
CA PHE A 174 1.49 4.59 11.70
C PHE A 174 2.85 3.90 11.92
N TYR A 175 3.60 3.65 10.85
CA TYR A 175 4.91 3.04 10.99
C TYR A 175 5.95 4.00 11.59
N ALA A 176 5.83 5.30 11.37
CA ALA A 176 6.67 6.29 12.05
C ALA A 176 6.53 6.19 13.58
N THR A 177 5.30 6.03 14.10
CA THR A 177 5.08 5.81 15.54
C THR A 177 5.65 4.48 16.04
N LYS A 178 5.66 3.44 15.19
CA LYS A 178 6.28 2.13 15.54
C LYS A 178 7.81 2.17 15.47
N PHE A 179 8.37 2.97 14.57
CA PHE A 179 9.82 3.04 14.34
C PHE A 179 10.54 3.89 15.39
N ARG A 180 9.90 4.97 15.89
CA ARG A 180 10.50 5.79 16.94
C ARG A 180 10.82 4.94 18.17
N LYS A 181 11.95 5.20 18.81
CA LYS A 181 12.41 4.47 19.99
C LYS A 181 11.34 4.50 21.10
N ASP A 182 10.84 5.67 21.39
CA ASP A 182 9.79 5.93 22.37
C ASP A 182 9.09 7.27 22.06
N ASP A 183 8.16 7.67 22.92
CA ASP A 183 7.36 8.88 22.75
C ASP A 183 8.14 10.19 22.92
N SER A 184 9.39 10.15 23.41
CA SER A 184 10.24 11.35 23.49
C SER A 184 10.78 11.77 22.12
N VAL A 185 10.87 10.83 21.18
CA VAL A 185 11.30 11.12 19.82
C VAL A 185 10.17 11.83 19.06
N PRO A 186 10.35 13.08 18.64
CA PRO A 186 9.30 13.84 17.98
C PRO A 186 9.08 13.35 16.54
N ILE A 187 7.83 13.41 16.12
CA ILE A 187 7.41 13.17 14.73
C ILE A 187 6.83 14.45 14.16
N PHE A 188 7.40 14.93 13.07
CA PHE A 188 6.90 16.06 12.30
C PHE A 188 6.25 15.54 11.02
N TYR A 189 5.10 16.07 10.62
CA TYR A 189 4.49 15.64 9.38
C TYR A 189 4.04 16.79 8.50
N TYR A 190 4.24 16.61 7.18
CA TYR A 190 3.94 17.55 6.12
C TYR A 190 3.21 16.84 4.98
N GLY A 191 2.38 17.58 4.25
CA GLY A 191 1.69 17.02 3.09
C GLY A 191 0.64 15.95 3.39
N LEU A 192 0.23 15.78 4.65
CA LEU A 192 -0.94 15.00 5.05
C LEU A 192 -2.13 15.93 5.27
N ASP A 193 -2.51 16.66 4.21
CA ASP A 193 -3.46 17.74 4.29
C ASP A 193 -4.91 17.30 4.26
N PHE A 194 -5.19 16.11 3.67
CA PHE A 194 -6.53 15.59 3.42
C PHE A 194 -7.44 16.60 2.70
N SER A 195 -6.81 17.48 1.93
CA SER A 195 -7.44 18.57 1.19
C SER A 195 -6.58 18.95 0.00
N TYR A 196 -7.15 19.71 -0.93
CA TYR A 196 -6.45 20.18 -2.13
C TYR A 196 -6.94 21.59 -2.49
N SER A 197 -6.15 22.33 -3.27
CA SER A 197 -6.58 23.61 -3.83
C SER A 197 -7.09 23.46 -5.25
N ALA A 198 -7.84 24.45 -5.70
CA ALA A 198 -8.20 24.55 -7.12
C ALA A 198 -6.91 24.53 -7.96
N GLY A 199 -6.86 23.62 -8.93
CA GLY A 199 -5.70 23.47 -9.81
C GLY A 199 -4.64 22.48 -9.33
N TYR A 200 -4.58 22.13 -8.04
CA TYR A 200 -3.57 21.20 -7.50
C TYR A 200 -4.19 20.20 -6.53
N THR A 201 -4.31 18.95 -6.95
CA THR A 201 -4.74 17.86 -6.06
C THR A 201 -3.61 17.38 -5.14
N HIS A 202 -2.37 17.60 -5.54
CA HIS A 202 -1.15 17.27 -4.80
C HIS A 202 -0.13 18.40 -4.97
N THR A 203 0.97 18.34 -4.24
CA THR A 203 2.10 19.24 -4.43
C THR A 203 2.70 19.15 -5.83
N ARG A 204 3.51 20.12 -6.20
CA ARG A 204 4.21 20.12 -7.48
C ARG A 204 5.19 18.94 -7.60
N ASN A 205 5.55 18.60 -8.83
CA ASN A 205 6.49 17.52 -9.16
C ASN A 205 6.02 16.10 -8.77
N THR A 206 4.79 15.92 -8.29
CA THR A 206 4.21 14.57 -8.23
C THR A 206 4.01 14.03 -9.64
N ILE A 207 3.98 12.70 -9.78
CA ILE A 207 3.78 12.04 -11.08
C ILE A 207 2.52 12.55 -11.77
N ALA A 208 1.42 12.66 -11.01
CA ALA A 208 0.17 13.17 -11.55
C ALA A 208 0.30 14.61 -12.08
N HIS A 209 1.09 15.44 -11.42
CA HIS A 209 1.38 16.80 -11.88
C HIS A 209 2.24 16.78 -13.15
N ILE A 210 3.31 15.99 -13.19
CA ILE A 210 4.21 15.86 -14.35
C ILE A 210 3.44 15.31 -15.56
N ASP A 211 2.64 14.24 -15.38
CA ASP A 211 1.83 13.68 -16.47
C ASP A 211 0.85 14.71 -17.08
N ARG A 212 0.32 15.62 -16.28
CA ARG A 212 -0.54 16.70 -16.76
C ARG A 212 0.25 17.76 -17.49
N LEU A 213 1.40 18.17 -16.96
CA LEU A 213 2.29 19.11 -17.66
C LEU A 213 2.68 18.58 -19.04
N CYS A 214 3.03 17.29 -19.15
CA CYS A 214 3.36 16.65 -20.42
C CYS A 214 2.19 16.60 -21.42
N LYS A 215 0.96 16.58 -20.94
CA LYS A 215 -0.26 16.59 -21.76
C LYS A 215 -0.78 18.00 -22.07
N SER A 216 -0.23 19.03 -21.42
CA SER A 216 -0.64 20.41 -21.60
C SER A 216 -0.08 20.96 -22.90
N ASN A 217 -0.94 21.69 -23.63
CA ASN A 217 -0.58 22.44 -24.81
C ASN A 217 -1.43 23.73 -24.90
N ARG A 218 -1.27 24.50 -25.97
CA ARG A 218 -2.01 25.76 -26.12
C ARG A 218 -3.54 25.60 -26.12
N ILE A 219 -4.04 24.47 -26.61
CA ILE A 219 -5.48 24.17 -26.68
C ILE A 219 -5.96 23.49 -25.37
N PHE A 220 -5.17 22.52 -24.84
CA PHE A 220 -5.45 21.81 -23.62
C PHE A 220 -4.50 22.27 -22.52
N LYS A 221 -4.93 23.26 -21.74
CA LYS A 221 -4.15 23.76 -20.59
C LYS A 221 -4.17 22.75 -19.45
N VAL A 222 -3.14 22.79 -18.59
CA VAL A 222 -3.12 22.02 -17.33
C VAL A 222 -4.17 22.56 -16.39
N GLU A 223 -5.34 21.97 -16.42
CA GLU A 223 -6.46 22.38 -15.55
C GLU A 223 -6.82 21.23 -14.63
N ASN A 224 -6.52 21.41 -13.36
CA ASN A 224 -6.96 20.53 -12.28
C ASN A 224 -8.30 20.96 -11.68
N TYR A 225 -8.98 21.88 -12.35
CA TYR A 225 -10.25 22.42 -11.89
C TYR A 225 -11.33 21.37 -11.78
N ASN A 226 -11.26 20.29 -12.57
CA ASN A 226 -12.24 19.20 -12.52
C ASN A 226 -12.38 18.59 -11.11
N ALA A 227 -11.31 18.48 -10.34
CA ALA A 227 -11.38 17.99 -8.97
C ALA A 227 -12.12 18.96 -8.05
N ALA A 228 -11.89 20.27 -8.20
CA ALA A 228 -12.55 21.31 -7.41
C ALA A 228 -14.04 21.46 -7.76
N PHE A 229 -14.43 21.14 -9.01
CA PHE A 229 -15.81 21.25 -9.50
C PHE A 229 -16.52 19.89 -9.60
N SER A 230 -15.93 18.80 -9.10
CA SER A 230 -16.62 17.52 -9.06
C SER A 230 -17.82 17.57 -8.11
N ALA A 231 -18.84 16.76 -8.40
CA ALA A 231 -20.03 16.65 -7.55
C ALA A 231 -19.73 16.21 -6.10
N THR A 232 -18.54 15.63 -5.87
CA THR A 232 -18.08 15.19 -4.55
C THR A 232 -17.15 16.18 -3.85
N ALA A 233 -16.83 17.32 -4.49
CA ALA A 233 -15.95 18.33 -3.91
C ALA A 233 -16.67 19.08 -2.77
N ILE A 234 -16.01 19.16 -1.62
CA ILE A 234 -16.48 19.86 -0.42
C ILE A 234 -15.58 21.07 -0.22
N LYS A 235 -16.17 22.26 -0.17
CA LYS A 235 -15.44 23.50 0.10
C LYS A 235 -15.11 23.59 1.58
N LEU A 236 -13.83 23.77 1.92
CA LEU A 236 -13.35 23.91 3.31
C LEU A 236 -13.08 25.37 3.72
N SER A 237 -12.97 26.27 2.76
CA SER A 237 -12.74 27.70 3.02
C SER A 237 -13.74 28.60 2.32
N LYS A 238 -14.04 29.75 2.94
CA LYS A 238 -14.94 30.77 2.36
C LYS A 238 -14.41 31.33 1.02
N ASN A 239 -13.12 31.35 0.84
CA ASN A 239 -12.44 31.92 -0.35
C ASN A 239 -12.32 30.94 -1.53
N ASN A 240 -13.03 29.82 -1.52
CA ASN A 240 -12.99 28.79 -2.58
C ASN A 240 -11.56 28.30 -2.96
N SER A 241 -10.62 28.40 -2.05
CA SER A 241 -9.23 28.03 -2.31
C SER A 241 -8.85 26.63 -1.81
N CYS A 242 -9.65 26.04 -0.92
CA CYS A 242 -9.39 24.75 -0.31
C CYS A 242 -10.61 23.84 -0.41
N PHE A 243 -10.38 22.63 -0.92
CA PHE A 243 -11.40 21.61 -1.17
C PHE A 243 -11.01 20.28 -0.52
N SER A 244 -12.01 19.45 -0.26
CA SER A 244 -11.85 18.08 0.15
C SER A 244 -12.86 17.18 -0.56
N THR A 245 -12.88 15.90 -0.23
CA THR A 245 -13.91 14.94 -0.64
C THR A 245 -14.37 14.15 0.58
N PRO A 246 -15.55 13.49 0.54
CA PRO A 246 -15.98 12.62 1.63
C PRO A 246 -14.92 11.56 2.01
N VAL A 247 -14.20 11.05 1.01
CA VAL A 247 -13.13 10.05 1.23
C VAL A 247 -11.95 10.67 1.98
N LEU A 248 -11.48 11.84 1.56
CA LEU A 248 -10.39 12.55 2.24
C LEU A 248 -10.78 12.98 3.67
N LEU A 249 -12.02 13.38 3.88
CA LEU A 249 -12.52 13.70 5.23
C LEU A 249 -12.58 12.46 6.12
N ASN A 250 -12.98 11.31 5.57
CA ASN A 250 -12.93 10.05 6.31
C ASN A 250 -11.49 9.67 6.68
N TYR A 251 -10.53 9.86 5.77
CA TYR A 251 -9.11 9.65 6.09
C TYR A 251 -8.61 10.62 7.16
N LYS A 252 -9.04 11.89 7.11
CA LYS A 252 -8.71 12.87 8.17
C LYS A 252 -9.26 12.42 9.53
N ASN A 253 -10.52 12.02 9.59
CA ASN A 253 -11.15 11.55 10.83
C ASN A 253 -10.44 10.29 11.37
N LEU A 254 -10.07 9.36 10.49
CA LEU A 254 -9.29 8.18 10.88
C LEU A 254 -7.91 8.60 11.42
N PHE A 255 -7.22 9.51 10.74
CA PHE A 255 -5.93 10.04 11.18
C PHE A 255 -6.03 10.68 12.57
N ASP A 256 -7.00 11.56 12.75
CA ASP A 256 -7.23 12.24 14.03
C ASP A 256 -7.55 11.22 15.15
N SER A 257 -8.37 10.21 14.85
CA SER A 257 -8.69 9.11 15.80
C SER A 257 -7.48 8.26 16.19
N LEU A 258 -6.57 7.99 15.26
CA LEU A 258 -5.41 7.13 15.50
C LEU A 258 -4.29 7.84 16.28
N PHE A 259 -4.14 9.14 16.07
CA PHE A 259 -2.97 9.88 16.54
C PHE A 259 -3.28 11.01 17.54
N SER A 260 -4.55 11.20 17.95
CA SER A 260 -4.95 12.24 18.90
C SER A 260 -4.32 12.08 20.29
N GLU A 261 -4.05 10.87 20.72
CA GLU A 261 -3.45 10.55 22.02
C GLU A 261 -1.92 10.37 21.96
N GLU A 262 -1.35 10.35 20.75
CA GLU A 262 0.08 10.19 20.55
C GLU A 262 0.85 11.46 20.89
N LYS A 263 1.87 11.33 21.73
CA LYS A 263 2.68 12.47 22.19
C LYS A 263 3.74 12.87 21.19
N ASN A 264 4.13 14.15 21.22
CA ASN A 264 5.21 14.71 20.41
C ASN A 264 5.04 14.51 18.89
N ILE A 265 3.79 14.66 18.42
CA ILE A 265 3.46 14.70 16.99
C ILE A 265 3.07 16.12 16.60
N TYR A 266 3.74 16.69 15.59
CA TYR A 266 3.60 18.08 15.19
C TYR A 266 3.25 18.22 13.71
N LYS A 267 2.17 18.94 13.44
CA LYS A 267 1.71 19.24 12.08
C LYS A 267 2.34 20.53 11.56
N ASN A 268 3.08 20.46 10.45
CA ASN A 268 3.62 21.63 9.77
C ASN A 268 4.37 22.58 10.72
N GLU A 269 4.92 22.05 11.77
CA GLU A 269 5.71 22.78 12.76
C GLU A 269 7.06 22.12 12.91
N PHE A 270 8.08 22.95 12.97
CA PHE A 270 9.45 22.53 13.16
C PHE A 270 9.96 23.07 14.48
N LYS A 271 10.10 22.20 15.47
CA LYS A 271 10.64 22.55 16.79
C LYS A 271 11.78 21.60 17.11
N ILE A 272 13.00 21.96 16.78
CA ILE A 272 14.19 21.21 17.23
C ILE A 272 15.14 22.13 17.95
N SER A 273 15.64 21.67 19.11
CA SER A 273 16.83 22.22 19.74
C SER A 273 18.06 21.91 18.86
N ASP A 274 19.00 22.82 18.77
CA ASP A 274 20.19 22.68 17.91
C ASP A 274 21.14 21.53 18.29
N ASN A 275 20.85 20.77 19.34
CA ASN A 275 21.58 19.60 19.75
C ASN A 275 21.17 18.40 18.89
N GLY A 276 21.83 18.25 17.75
CA GLY A 276 21.65 17.08 16.86
C GLY A 276 22.01 15.79 17.60
N ILE A 277 21.12 14.80 17.51
CA ILE A 277 21.43 13.43 17.98
C ILE A 277 22.23 12.75 16.87
N ASP A 278 23.52 12.59 17.06
CA ASP A 278 24.39 11.81 16.17
C ASP A 278 24.28 10.32 16.54
N SER A 279 23.13 9.72 16.21
CA SER A 279 22.92 8.29 16.41
C SER A 279 23.01 7.56 15.07
N GLN A 280 23.92 6.60 14.99
CA GLN A 280 23.91 5.63 13.90
C GLN A 280 22.78 4.65 14.13
N ILE A 281 21.86 4.57 13.18
CA ILE A 281 20.75 3.63 13.23
C ILE A 281 21.29 2.23 12.94
N LYS A 282 21.41 1.41 13.99
CA LYS A 282 21.78 -0.01 13.88
C LYS A 282 20.49 -0.83 13.77
N ILE A 283 20.11 -1.21 12.56
CA ILE A 283 18.97 -2.10 12.33
C ILE A 283 19.50 -3.54 12.37
N GLU A 284 18.90 -4.35 13.23
CA GLU A 284 19.17 -5.80 13.24
C GLU A 284 18.83 -6.39 11.87
N LYS A 285 19.73 -7.21 11.32
CA LYS A 285 19.55 -7.82 10.00
C LYS A 285 18.93 -9.22 10.10
N ASN A 286 17.93 -9.40 10.94
CA ASN A 286 17.19 -10.64 10.96
C ASN A 286 16.40 -10.80 9.67
N THR A 287 16.56 -11.90 8.96
CA THR A 287 15.78 -12.22 7.76
C THR A 287 14.50 -12.95 8.14
N HIS A 288 13.53 -12.95 7.24
CA HIS A 288 12.37 -13.82 7.37
C HIS A 288 12.79 -15.29 7.30
N ASN A 289 12.23 -16.10 8.19
CA ASN A 289 12.32 -17.56 8.12
C ASN A 289 10.89 -18.14 8.01
N LYS A 290 10.25 -17.92 6.87
CA LYS A 290 8.87 -18.33 6.64
C LYS A 290 8.83 -19.54 5.70
N ASN A 291 8.00 -20.51 6.02
CA ASN A 291 7.83 -21.71 5.19
C ASN A 291 6.95 -21.45 3.96
N VAL A 292 7.35 -20.44 3.19
CA VAL A 292 6.60 -20.01 1.99
C VAL A 292 6.69 -21.05 0.88
N ALA A 293 7.84 -21.71 0.72
CA ALA A 293 8.05 -22.69 -0.35
C ALA A 293 7.05 -23.85 -0.23
N THR A 294 6.92 -24.43 0.95
CA THR A 294 5.95 -25.52 1.21
C THR A 294 4.52 -25.05 0.95
N TYR A 295 4.15 -23.86 1.45
CA TYR A 295 2.81 -23.33 1.19
C TYR A 295 2.51 -23.14 -0.28
N LEU A 296 3.46 -22.63 -1.07
CA LEU A 296 3.28 -22.44 -2.51
C LEU A 296 3.16 -23.77 -3.28
N VAL A 297 3.85 -24.82 -2.85
CA VAL A 297 3.69 -26.17 -3.40
C VAL A 297 2.28 -26.70 -3.10
N GLU A 298 1.87 -26.65 -1.83
CA GLU A 298 0.51 -27.08 -1.44
C GLU A 298 -0.58 -26.34 -2.21
N GLU A 299 -0.41 -25.02 -2.43
CA GLU A 299 -1.39 -24.23 -3.16
C GLU A 299 -1.38 -24.54 -4.64
N LYS A 300 -0.22 -24.81 -5.25
CA LYS A 300 -0.10 -25.29 -6.62
C LYS A 300 -0.83 -26.63 -6.79
N ASP A 301 -0.57 -27.59 -5.89
CA ASP A 301 -1.19 -28.93 -5.95
C ASP A 301 -2.71 -28.83 -5.80
N LYS A 302 -3.19 -27.94 -4.94
CA LYS A 302 -4.61 -27.64 -4.79
C LYS A 302 -5.21 -27.09 -6.09
N LEU A 303 -4.55 -26.13 -6.74
CA LEU A 303 -5.00 -25.59 -8.03
C LEU A 303 -5.02 -26.65 -9.13
N LEU A 304 -3.99 -27.49 -9.20
CA LEU A 304 -3.95 -28.60 -10.14
C LEU A 304 -5.09 -29.59 -9.92
N ARG A 305 -5.36 -29.92 -8.65
CA ARG A 305 -6.48 -30.81 -8.31
C ARG A 305 -7.83 -30.22 -8.71
N ILE A 306 -8.06 -28.91 -8.42
CA ILE A 306 -9.29 -28.24 -8.89
C ILE A 306 -9.40 -28.33 -10.41
N LYS A 307 -8.31 -28.11 -11.14
CA LYS A 307 -8.28 -28.20 -12.59
C LYS A 307 -8.65 -29.61 -13.05
N ASN A 308 -7.99 -30.65 -12.54
CA ASN A 308 -8.18 -32.04 -12.94
C ASN A 308 -9.62 -32.50 -12.71
N ILE A 309 -10.24 -32.11 -11.60
CA ILE A 309 -11.66 -32.41 -11.33
C ILE A 309 -12.55 -31.67 -12.34
N LEU A 310 -12.31 -30.37 -12.59
CA LEU A 310 -13.12 -29.58 -13.53
C LEU A 310 -12.95 -30.01 -15.01
N THR A 311 -11.85 -30.66 -15.36
CA THR A 311 -11.60 -31.19 -16.71
C THR A 311 -11.98 -32.66 -16.85
N GLY A 312 -12.30 -33.36 -15.75
CA GLY A 312 -12.61 -34.79 -15.75
C GLY A 312 -11.38 -35.71 -15.79
N GLU A 313 -10.17 -35.14 -15.60
CA GLU A 313 -8.92 -35.92 -15.50
C GLU A 313 -8.82 -36.66 -14.16
N GLU A 314 -9.36 -36.08 -13.07
CA GLU A 314 -9.56 -36.76 -11.79
C GLU A 314 -11.03 -37.23 -11.72
N GLN A 315 -11.24 -38.55 -11.72
CA GLN A 315 -12.57 -39.14 -11.59
C GLN A 315 -12.91 -39.31 -10.10
N LEU A 316 -13.98 -38.71 -9.68
CA LEU A 316 -14.57 -38.83 -8.34
C LEU A 316 -16.00 -39.34 -8.47
N GLU A 317 -16.52 -39.99 -7.43
CA GLU A 317 -17.94 -40.30 -7.35
C GLU A 317 -18.77 -39.00 -7.37
N SER A 318 -19.89 -39.01 -8.10
CA SER A 318 -20.68 -37.79 -8.34
C SER A 318 -21.06 -37.03 -7.09
N GLU A 319 -21.33 -37.74 -5.98
CA GLU A 319 -21.67 -37.16 -4.68
C GLU A 319 -20.48 -36.45 -4.04
N MET A 320 -19.25 -36.87 -4.29
CA MET A 320 -18.03 -36.29 -3.73
C MET A 320 -17.50 -35.10 -4.53
N ILE A 321 -17.89 -34.95 -5.79
CA ILE A 321 -17.37 -33.85 -6.65
C ILE A 321 -17.74 -32.49 -6.07
N GLU A 322 -19.01 -32.28 -5.73
CA GLU A 322 -19.50 -31.00 -5.22
C GLU A 322 -18.86 -30.64 -3.88
N GLU A 323 -18.79 -31.59 -2.95
CA GLU A 323 -18.18 -31.38 -1.65
C GLU A 323 -16.68 -31.03 -1.77
N THR A 324 -15.94 -31.83 -2.55
CA THR A 324 -14.50 -31.66 -2.74
C THR A 324 -14.19 -30.32 -3.41
N LEU A 325 -14.87 -29.97 -4.51
CA LEU A 325 -14.68 -28.70 -5.19
C LEU A 325 -15.05 -27.53 -4.29
N THR A 326 -16.15 -27.62 -3.54
CA THR A 326 -16.56 -26.58 -2.60
C THR A 326 -15.47 -26.34 -1.56
N GLN A 327 -14.92 -27.37 -0.95
CA GLN A 327 -13.87 -27.27 0.05
C GLN A 327 -12.58 -26.65 -0.54
N LEU A 328 -12.13 -27.13 -1.70
CA LEU A 328 -10.91 -26.65 -2.35
C LEU A 328 -11.05 -25.17 -2.77
N ILE A 329 -12.15 -24.84 -3.45
CA ILE A 329 -12.37 -23.50 -4.01
C ILE A 329 -12.64 -22.47 -2.91
N THR A 330 -13.41 -22.80 -1.88
CA THR A 330 -13.66 -21.87 -0.75
C THR A 330 -12.42 -21.62 0.09
N SER A 331 -11.50 -22.58 0.19
CA SER A 331 -10.20 -22.38 0.83
C SER A 331 -9.23 -21.53 -0.01
N SER A 332 -9.49 -21.40 -1.30
CA SER A 332 -8.76 -20.59 -2.29
C SER A 332 -9.67 -19.51 -2.88
N ASP A 333 -10.41 -18.82 -2.03
CA ASP A 333 -11.47 -17.88 -2.41
C ASP A 333 -10.96 -16.65 -3.19
N TYR A 334 -9.65 -16.40 -3.25
CA TYR A 334 -9.04 -15.43 -4.17
C TYR A 334 -9.35 -15.73 -5.65
N LEU A 335 -9.75 -16.97 -5.98
CA LEU A 335 -10.17 -17.35 -7.32
C LEU A 335 -11.48 -16.65 -7.75
N TYR A 336 -12.35 -16.27 -6.80
CA TYR A 336 -13.66 -15.71 -7.15
C TYR A 336 -14.01 -14.39 -6.43
N LEU A 337 -13.27 -13.97 -5.43
CA LEU A 337 -13.55 -12.72 -4.70
C LEU A 337 -13.71 -11.50 -5.61
N HIS A 338 -13.07 -11.49 -6.77
CA HIS A 338 -13.17 -10.41 -7.74
C HIS A 338 -14.31 -10.57 -8.76
N PHE A 339 -15.10 -11.64 -8.69
CA PHE A 339 -16.27 -11.76 -9.56
C PHE A 339 -17.36 -10.79 -9.09
N PRO A 340 -18.19 -10.21 -9.96
CA PRO A 340 -19.31 -9.35 -9.55
C PRO A 340 -20.25 -10.02 -8.54
N ASP A 341 -20.48 -11.34 -8.69
CA ASP A 341 -21.27 -12.22 -7.83
C ASP A 341 -20.45 -13.03 -6.81
N GLY A 342 -19.14 -12.75 -6.67
CA GLY A 342 -18.19 -13.53 -5.88
C GLY A 342 -18.15 -13.18 -4.38
N TRP A 343 -19.27 -12.76 -3.77
CA TRP A 343 -19.36 -12.62 -2.31
C TRP A 343 -19.50 -13.95 -1.58
N GLN A 344 -19.91 -15.00 -2.32
CA GLN A 344 -19.99 -16.38 -1.87
C GLN A 344 -19.72 -17.33 -3.03
N PHE A 345 -19.29 -18.54 -2.72
CA PHE A 345 -19.15 -19.61 -3.70
C PHE A 345 -20.53 -20.04 -4.22
N ASN A 346 -20.62 -20.36 -5.51
CA ASN A 346 -21.82 -20.83 -6.16
C ASN A 346 -21.48 -22.02 -7.07
N PHE A 347 -22.09 -23.20 -6.79
CA PHE A 347 -21.87 -24.41 -7.58
C PHE A 347 -22.76 -24.43 -8.82
N THR A 348 -22.50 -23.50 -9.75
CA THR A 348 -23.16 -23.49 -11.08
C THR A 348 -22.11 -23.65 -12.17
N GLN A 349 -22.51 -24.25 -13.31
CA GLN A 349 -21.60 -24.47 -14.43
C GLN A 349 -20.93 -23.16 -14.90
N SER A 350 -21.69 -22.08 -14.95
CA SER A 350 -21.15 -20.76 -15.34
C SER A 350 -20.11 -20.25 -14.36
N PHE A 351 -20.32 -20.43 -13.06
CA PHE A 351 -19.37 -20.03 -12.02
C PHE A 351 -18.11 -20.90 -12.09
N LEU A 352 -18.27 -22.23 -12.21
CA LEU A 352 -17.16 -23.17 -12.30
C LEU A 352 -16.30 -22.95 -13.56
N ASN A 353 -16.90 -22.60 -14.68
CA ASN A 353 -16.15 -22.22 -15.89
C ASN A 353 -15.27 -20.99 -15.68
N ARG A 354 -15.74 -19.99 -14.90
CA ARG A 354 -14.92 -18.83 -14.53
C ARG A 354 -13.81 -19.23 -13.56
N ILE A 355 -14.09 -20.09 -12.57
CA ILE A 355 -13.07 -20.65 -11.66
C ILE A 355 -11.97 -21.35 -12.47
N ARG A 356 -12.31 -22.18 -13.45
CA ARG A 356 -11.33 -22.85 -14.30
C ARG A 356 -10.37 -21.84 -14.97
N ASN A 357 -10.90 -20.76 -15.52
CA ASN A 357 -10.08 -19.70 -16.13
C ASN A 357 -9.14 -19.04 -15.11
N GLU A 358 -9.61 -18.84 -13.88
CA GLU A 358 -8.78 -18.27 -12.81
C GLU A 358 -7.71 -19.26 -12.33
N VAL A 359 -8.04 -20.53 -12.22
CA VAL A 359 -7.06 -21.59 -11.90
C VAL A 359 -5.94 -21.59 -12.94
N ASP A 360 -6.27 -21.60 -14.24
CA ASP A 360 -5.28 -21.54 -15.33
C ASP A 360 -4.44 -20.24 -15.26
N PHE A 361 -5.04 -19.12 -14.87
CA PHE A 361 -4.33 -17.86 -14.69
C PHE A 361 -3.35 -17.92 -13.51
N PHE A 362 -3.78 -18.42 -12.35
CA PHE A 362 -2.92 -18.48 -11.16
C PHE A 362 -1.85 -19.57 -11.26
N LEU A 363 -2.09 -20.68 -12.00
CA LEU A 363 -1.08 -21.70 -12.26
C LEU A 363 0.17 -21.14 -12.97
N LYS A 364 0.03 -20.11 -13.80
CA LYS A 364 1.16 -19.41 -14.43
C LYS A 364 2.12 -18.76 -13.43
N LEU A 365 1.70 -18.58 -12.19
CA LEU A 365 2.61 -18.14 -11.13
C LEU A 365 3.67 -19.20 -10.81
N TYR A 366 3.42 -20.48 -11.12
CA TYR A 366 4.25 -21.61 -10.73
C TYR A 366 5.05 -22.20 -11.93
N GLU A 367 4.88 -21.62 -13.09
CA GLU A 367 5.74 -21.83 -14.27
C GLU A 367 7.00 -20.95 -14.15
#